data_61f8b708899bbdcf8269a74a56006a7e
#
_entry.id   61f8b708899bbdcf8269a74a56006a7e
#
_cell.length_a   1.000
_cell.length_b   1.000
_cell.length_c   1.000
_cell.angle_alpha   90.00
_cell.angle_beta   90.00
_cell.angle_gamma   90.00
#
_symmetry.space_group_name_H-M   'P 1'
#
loop_
_entity.id
_entity.type
_entity.pdbx_description
1 polymer ?
#
loop_
_entity_poly.entity_id
_entity_poly.type
_entity_poly.pdbx_seq_one_letter_code
_entity_poly.pdbx_strand_id
1 'polypeptide(L)'
;DCLIPGSGGKDSFYATHILKYKYKMNPLTVTWAPNIYTQWGWENFQSWIHSGLDNYLMTPNGKTHRLLTRLAVDKLLHPFQAFIIGQKCLAPKMAIRFNIPLVFYGEQEAEYGTPVNEAMSSKRDWTFSSKNERDEMYFGGISYDSLKQDFGLTDNDLSVYVPEDINNITNDAIDFRYLGYYLKWHPQSNYYYAAEHSNFKAAPERTVGTYSKYNSIDDKIDDFFYYTMGIKFGIGRATTDAAQEIRSGDINREEGVLLVKKFDHEFPERFAEEIFKYLSIPSSEFPIASKAFEEPIMTRDYFRKLCDNFRSPHIWKFEDNQWKLRYPID
;
A
#
# COMPACT_ATOMS: atom_id res chain seq x y z
N ASP A 1 -8.12 -23.78 4.85
CA ASP A 1 -6.81 -24.40 4.62
C ASP A 1 -5.73 -23.41 4.17
N CYS A 2 -6.12 -22.22 3.71
CA CYS A 2 -5.18 -21.12 3.48
C CYS A 2 -5.81 -19.75 3.77
N LEU A 3 -4.97 -18.75 4.02
CA LEU A 3 -5.35 -17.36 4.25
C LEU A 3 -4.80 -16.49 3.13
N ILE A 4 -5.61 -15.56 2.63
CA ILE A 4 -5.22 -14.65 1.55
C ILE A 4 -5.52 -13.21 1.96
N PRO A 5 -4.51 -12.37 2.17
CA PRO A 5 -4.72 -10.93 2.32
C PRO A 5 -5.09 -10.30 0.98
N GLY A 6 -6.10 -9.44 0.99
CA GLY A 6 -6.56 -8.77 -0.22
C GLY A 6 -7.53 -7.64 0.06
N SER A 7 -7.76 -6.79 -0.94
CA SER A 7 -8.61 -5.60 -0.85
C SER A 7 -9.85 -5.63 -1.76
N GLY A 8 -10.03 -6.70 -2.54
CA GLY A 8 -11.03 -6.75 -3.61
C GLY A 8 -10.53 -6.17 -4.94
N GLY A 9 -9.25 -5.88 -5.06
CA GLY A 9 -8.61 -5.54 -6.32
C GLY A 9 -8.48 -6.76 -7.25
N LYS A 10 -8.13 -6.52 -8.53
CA LYS A 10 -8.00 -7.57 -9.55
C LYS A 10 -7.12 -8.76 -9.13
N ASP A 11 -6.02 -8.47 -8.44
CA ASP A 11 -5.05 -9.47 -8.00
C ASP A 11 -5.61 -10.32 -6.85
N SER A 12 -6.37 -9.71 -5.94
CA SER A 12 -7.08 -10.43 -4.88
C SER A 12 -8.13 -11.38 -5.46
N PHE A 13 -8.91 -10.93 -6.45
CA PHE A 13 -9.86 -11.78 -7.15
C PHE A 13 -9.17 -12.94 -7.85
N TYR A 14 -8.13 -12.66 -8.63
CA TYR A 14 -7.37 -13.70 -9.32
C TYR A 14 -6.84 -14.75 -8.35
N ALA A 15 -6.12 -14.32 -7.32
CA ALA A 15 -5.52 -15.22 -6.34
C ALA A 15 -6.55 -16.11 -5.64
N THR A 16 -7.60 -15.51 -5.11
CA THR A 16 -8.62 -16.25 -4.35
C THR A 16 -9.43 -17.18 -5.22
N HIS A 17 -9.83 -16.72 -6.40
CA HIS A 17 -10.64 -17.51 -7.32
C HIS A 17 -9.87 -18.72 -7.86
N ILE A 18 -8.61 -18.53 -8.27
CA ILE A 18 -7.74 -19.63 -8.73
C ILE A 18 -7.55 -20.66 -7.62
N LEU A 19 -7.22 -20.25 -6.41
CA LEU A 19 -7.01 -21.18 -5.29
C LEU A 19 -8.30 -21.93 -4.96
N LYS A 20 -9.44 -21.26 -4.94
CA LYS A 20 -10.73 -21.89 -4.63
C LYS A 20 -11.22 -22.83 -5.75
N TYR A 21 -11.29 -22.34 -6.97
CA TYR A 21 -12.00 -23.06 -8.03
C TYR A 21 -11.11 -23.98 -8.85
N LYS A 22 -9.85 -23.63 -9.09
CA LYS A 22 -8.92 -24.46 -9.82
C LYS A 22 -8.18 -25.46 -8.90
N TYR A 23 -7.66 -24.98 -7.77
CA TYR A 23 -6.88 -25.80 -6.84
C TYR A 23 -7.71 -26.42 -5.72
N LYS A 24 -9.02 -26.12 -5.66
CA LYS A 24 -9.99 -26.70 -4.71
C LYS A 24 -9.62 -26.45 -3.24
N MET A 25 -8.92 -25.37 -2.97
CA MET A 25 -8.65 -24.90 -1.61
C MET A 25 -9.86 -24.16 -1.04
N ASN A 26 -9.87 -24.00 0.29
CA ASN A 26 -10.89 -23.22 0.99
C ASN A 26 -10.24 -21.97 1.62
N PRO A 27 -10.05 -20.90 0.86
CA PRO A 27 -9.37 -19.69 1.33
C PRO A 27 -10.25 -18.89 2.29
N LEU A 28 -9.67 -18.51 3.44
CA LEU A 28 -10.15 -17.39 4.24
C LEU A 28 -9.48 -16.12 3.77
N THR A 29 -10.24 -15.06 3.52
CA THR A 29 -9.68 -13.78 3.11
C THR A 29 -9.65 -12.78 4.27
N VAL A 30 -8.62 -11.92 4.28
CA VAL A 30 -8.49 -10.85 5.28
C VAL A 30 -8.16 -9.54 4.59
N THR A 31 -8.80 -8.47 5.02
CA THR A 31 -8.65 -7.14 4.43
C THR A 31 -8.29 -6.12 5.50
N TRP A 32 -7.23 -5.37 5.29
CA TRP A 32 -6.99 -4.12 6.00
C TRP A 32 -7.70 -3.02 5.23
N ALA A 33 -8.63 -2.32 5.91
CA ALA A 33 -9.45 -1.30 5.26
C ALA A 33 -8.59 -0.16 4.68
N PRO A 34 -8.87 0.32 3.45
CA PRO A 34 -8.31 1.55 2.91
C PRO A 34 -8.48 2.75 3.86
N ASN A 35 -7.59 3.72 3.75
CA ASN A 35 -7.69 4.97 4.52
C ASN A 35 -9.01 5.70 4.21
N ILE A 36 -9.28 5.87 2.92
CA ILE A 36 -10.52 6.46 2.40
C ILE A 36 -10.91 5.73 1.12
N TYR A 37 -11.96 4.93 1.17
CA TYR A 37 -12.44 4.24 -0.01
C TYR A 37 -12.78 5.21 -1.15
N THR A 38 -12.42 4.83 -2.38
CA THR A 38 -13.07 5.34 -3.57
C THR A 38 -14.44 4.63 -3.73
N GLN A 39 -15.35 5.18 -4.54
CA GLN A 39 -16.62 4.53 -4.81
C GLN A 39 -16.43 3.14 -5.45
N TRP A 40 -15.61 3.06 -6.50
CA TRP A 40 -15.35 1.79 -7.20
C TRP A 40 -14.50 0.82 -6.39
N GLY A 41 -13.60 1.30 -5.53
CA GLY A 41 -12.91 0.45 -4.55
C GLY A 41 -13.87 -0.24 -3.59
N TRP A 42 -14.84 0.51 -3.08
CA TRP A 42 -15.89 -0.04 -2.24
C TRP A 42 -16.80 -1.02 -2.99
N GLU A 43 -17.22 -0.69 -4.21
CA GLU A 43 -18.04 -1.57 -5.04
C GLU A 43 -17.31 -2.89 -5.38
N ASN A 44 -16.03 -2.82 -5.72
CA ASN A 44 -15.21 -3.99 -5.96
C ASN A 44 -15.01 -4.84 -4.70
N PHE A 45 -14.80 -4.20 -3.55
CA PHE A 45 -14.72 -4.91 -2.28
C PHE A 45 -16.03 -5.64 -1.96
N GLN A 46 -17.20 -4.99 -2.15
CA GLN A 46 -18.50 -5.65 -2.00
C GLN A 46 -18.66 -6.83 -2.96
N SER A 47 -18.29 -6.67 -4.22
CA SER A 47 -18.32 -7.77 -5.20
C SER A 47 -17.43 -8.93 -4.77
N TRP A 48 -16.27 -8.65 -4.18
CA TRP A 48 -15.34 -9.68 -3.71
C TRP A 48 -15.89 -10.48 -2.53
N ILE A 49 -16.40 -9.83 -1.49
CA ILE A 49 -16.97 -10.54 -0.34
C ILE A 49 -18.25 -11.30 -0.70
N HIS A 50 -19.00 -10.87 -1.73
CA HIS A 50 -20.20 -11.57 -2.20
C HIS A 50 -19.91 -12.62 -3.29
N SER A 51 -18.64 -12.87 -3.64
CA SER A 51 -18.26 -13.89 -4.62
C SER A 51 -18.13 -15.31 -4.04
N GLY A 52 -18.63 -15.53 -2.81
CA GLY A 52 -18.60 -16.82 -2.12
C GLY A 52 -17.33 -17.05 -1.31
N LEU A 53 -16.73 -15.97 -0.80
CA LEU A 53 -15.54 -15.99 0.06
C LEU A 53 -15.90 -15.48 1.46
N ASP A 54 -15.37 -16.15 2.48
CA ASP A 54 -15.38 -15.59 3.83
C ASP A 54 -14.29 -14.51 3.94
N ASN A 55 -14.65 -13.36 4.54
CA ASN A 55 -13.74 -12.23 4.71
C ASN A 55 -13.78 -11.64 6.12
N TYR A 56 -12.62 -11.33 6.65
CA TYR A 56 -12.48 -10.50 7.85
C TYR A 56 -11.93 -9.14 7.45
N LEU A 57 -12.77 -8.10 7.56
CA LEU A 57 -12.37 -6.71 7.37
C LEU A 57 -11.87 -6.12 8.68
N MET A 58 -10.58 -5.78 8.74
CA MET A 58 -10.00 -5.01 9.83
C MET A 58 -10.06 -3.52 9.50
N THR A 59 -10.85 -2.78 10.26
CA THR A 59 -10.87 -1.32 10.20
C THR A 59 -10.15 -0.79 11.45
N PRO A 60 -8.97 -0.19 11.32
CA PRO A 60 -8.27 0.39 12.46
C PRO A 60 -9.04 1.58 13.04
N ASN A 61 -8.72 1.98 14.28
CA ASN A 61 -9.23 3.22 14.85
C ASN A 61 -8.89 4.39 13.92
N GLY A 62 -9.92 5.01 13.31
CA GLY A 62 -9.74 6.03 12.29
C GLY A 62 -8.98 7.28 12.75
N LYS A 63 -9.07 7.63 14.04
CA LYS A 63 -8.27 8.76 14.60
C LYS A 63 -6.80 8.37 14.71
N THR A 64 -6.50 7.20 15.27
CA THR A 64 -5.13 6.70 15.37
C THR A 64 -4.50 6.54 13.98
N HIS A 65 -5.23 5.91 13.05
CA HIS A 65 -4.72 5.69 11.70
C HIS A 65 -4.44 6.99 10.94
N ARG A 66 -5.36 7.98 11.05
CA ARG A 66 -5.19 9.31 10.48
C ARG A 66 -3.98 10.03 11.06
N LEU A 67 -3.78 9.97 12.38
CA LEU A 67 -2.62 10.58 13.04
C LEU A 67 -1.31 9.94 12.59
N LEU A 68 -1.22 8.61 12.56
CA LEU A 68 -0.03 7.90 12.07
C LEU A 68 0.25 8.20 10.60
N THR A 69 -0.79 8.28 9.76
CA THR A 69 -0.66 8.67 8.35
C THR A 69 -0.11 10.09 8.22
N ARG A 70 -0.62 11.05 9.01
CA ARG A 70 -0.11 12.43 9.01
C ARG A 70 1.35 12.48 9.43
N LEU A 71 1.73 11.80 10.50
CA LEU A 71 3.12 11.71 10.95
C LEU A 71 4.03 11.13 9.87
N ALA A 72 3.60 10.07 9.22
CA ALA A 72 4.33 9.45 8.13
C ALA A 72 4.52 10.40 6.92
N VAL A 73 3.56 11.27 6.63
CA VAL A 73 3.72 12.32 5.61
C VAL A 73 4.75 13.35 6.07
N ASP A 74 4.65 13.87 7.29
CA ASP A 74 5.54 14.92 7.79
C ASP A 74 6.99 14.44 7.96
N LYS A 75 7.18 13.22 8.47
CA LYS A 75 8.50 12.68 8.82
C LYS A 75 9.17 11.87 7.72
N LEU A 76 8.40 11.23 6.85
CA LEU A 76 8.89 10.28 5.87
C LEU A 76 8.44 10.60 4.44
N LEU A 77 7.57 11.56 4.24
CA LEU A 77 6.84 11.79 2.99
C LEU A 77 6.27 10.46 2.45
N HIS A 78 5.56 9.70 3.31
CA HIS A 78 5.08 8.35 2.99
C HIS A 78 3.64 8.13 3.47
N PRO A 79 2.62 8.58 2.74
CA PRO A 79 1.22 8.55 3.18
C PRO A 79 0.65 7.15 3.42
N PHE A 80 1.27 6.11 2.88
CA PHE A 80 0.85 4.71 3.03
C PHE A 80 1.62 3.93 4.12
N GLN A 81 2.55 4.54 4.84
CA GLN A 81 3.39 3.79 5.78
C GLN A 81 2.59 3.10 6.88
N ALA A 82 1.65 3.79 7.52
CA ALA A 82 0.80 3.21 8.56
C ALA A 82 -0.11 2.09 8.00
N PHE A 83 -0.67 2.29 6.80
CA PHE A 83 -1.45 1.27 6.09
C PHE A 83 -0.62 0.01 5.81
N ILE A 84 0.58 0.16 5.26
CA ILE A 84 1.47 -0.96 4.92
C ILE A 84 1.86 -1.75 6.18
N ILE A 85 2.16 -1.08 7.29
CA ILE A 85 2.47 -1.74 8.56
C ILE A 85 1.27 -2.56 9.04
N GLY A 86 0.08 -1.94 9.09
CA GLY A 86 -1.14 -2.63 9.51
C GLY A 86 -1.46 -3.84 8.63
N GLN A 87 -1.40 -3.68 7.32
CA GLN A 87 -1.62 -4.74 6.35
C GLN A 87 -0.63 -5.92 6.53
N LYS A 88 0.66 -5.61 6.74
CA LYS A 88 1.69 -6.63 6.96
C LYS A 88 1.52 -7.36 8.27
N CYS A 89 1.04 -6.69 9.32
CA CYS A 89 0.78 -7.30 10.63
C CYS A 89 -0.51 -8.14 10.68
N LEU A 90 -1.49 -7.85 9.81
CA LEU A 90 -2.80 -8.48 9.86
C LEU A 90 -2.76 -9.98 9.53
N ALA A 91 -2.15 -10.35 8.41
CA ALA A 91 -2.19 -11.73 7.94
C ALA A 91 -1.55 -12.72 8.92
N PRO A 92 -0.36 -12.48 9.53
CA PRO A 92 0.19 -13.35 10.57
C PRO A 92 -0.72 -13.51 11.77
N LYS A 93 -1.28 -12.41 12.29
CA LYS A 93 -2.20 -12.45 13.45
C LYS A 93 -3.44 -13.28 13.17
N MET A 94 -4.01 -13.13 11.97
CA MET A 94 -5.21 -13.87 11.60
C MET A 94 -4.92 -15.35 11.33
N ALA A 95 -3.76 -15.67 10.74
CA ALA A 95 -3.32 -17.04 10.54
C ALA A 95 -3.20 -17.79 11.88
N ILE A 96 -2.54 -17.19 12.88
CA ILE A 96 -2.45 -17.74 14.25
C ILE A 96 -3.86 -17.88 14.85
N ARG A 97 -4.65 -16.81 14.82
CA ARG A 97 -5.98 -16.78 15.44
C ARG A 97 -6.93 -17.87 14.92
N PHE A 98 -6.84 -18.19 13.62
CA PHE A 98 -7.69 -19.19 12.98
C PHE A 98 -7.01 -20.54 12.78
N ASN A 99 -5.78 -20.69 13.28
CA ASN A 99 -4.98 -21.90 13.11
C ASN A 99 -4.87 -22.33 11.64
N ILE A 100 -4.53 -21.36 10.77
CA ILE A 100 -4.35 -21.57 9.34
C ILE A 100 -2.86 -21.59 9.05
N PRO A 101 -2.28 -22.73 8.65
CA PRO A 101 -0.83 -22.88 8.53
C PRO A 101 -0.23 -22.30 7.25
N LEU A 102 -1.05 -21.84 6.31
CA LEU A 102 -0.58 -21.38 4.98
C LEU A 102 -1.17 -20.02 4.64
N VAL A 103 -0.31 -19.06 4.31
CA VAL A 103 -0.69 -17.73 3.86
C VAL A 103 -0.15 -17.51 2.45
N PHE A 104 -1.03 -17.18 1.50
CA PHE A 104 -0.65 -16.78 0.16
C PHE A 104 -0.78 -15.28 -0.04
N TYR A 105 0.33 -14.64 -0.36
CA TYR A 105 0.35 -13.32 -0.97
C TYR A 105 0.25 -13.45 -2.49
N GLY A 106 -0.26 -12.42 -3.16
CA GLY A 106 -0.47 -12.44 -4.60
C GLY A 106 0.84 -12.39 -5.39
N GLU A 107 1.24 -11.19 -5.77
CA GLU A 107 2.48 -10.93 -6.50
C GLU A 107 3.72 -11.18 -5.65
N GLN A 108 4.80 -11.58 -6.32
CA GLN A 108 6.11 -11.70 -5.71
C GLN A 108 6.78 -10.33 -5.56
N GLU A 109 7.63 -10.16 -4.55
CA GLU A 109 8.34 -8.88 -4.31
C GLU A 109 9.27 -8.46 -5.47
N ALA A 110 9.71 -9.41 -6.31
CA ALA A 110 10.44 -9.12 -7.54
C ALA A 110 9.71 -8.13 -8.47
N GLU A 111 8.38 -8.10 -8.41
CA GLU A 111 7.57 -7.16 -9.19
C GLU A 111 7.76 -5.71 -8.75
N TYR A 112 8.23 -5.48 -7.53
CA TYR A 112 8.45 -4.16 -6.94
C TYR A 112 9.93 -3.76 -6.82
N GLY A 113 10.85 -4.50 -7.45
CA GLY A 113 12.26 -4.15 -7.51
C GLY A 113 13.09 -4.58 -6.30
N THR A 114 12.64 -5.59 -5.58
CA THR A 114 13.40 -6.22 -4.48
C THR A 114 14.70 -6.86 -5.01
N PRO A 115 15.79 -6.90 -4.22
CA PRO A 115 17.04 -7.54 -4.62
C PRO A 115 16.84 -8.98 -5.10
N VAL A 116 17.56 -9.36 -6.17
CA VAL A 116 17.40 -10.64 -6.87
C VAL A 116 17.48 -11.86 -5.94
N ASN A 117 18.34 -11.80 -4.92
CA ASN A 117 18.49 -12.92 -3.98
C ASN A 117 17.22 -13.21 -3.17
N GLU A 118 16.45 -12.17 -2.80
CA GLU A 118 15.18 -12.30 -2.10
C GLU A 118 14.04 -12.66 -3.06
N ALA A 119 14.12 -12.16 -4.29
CA ALA A 119 13.13 -12.40 -5.33
C ALA A 119 13.10 -13.84 -5.86
N MET A 120 14.15 -14.64 -5.63
CA MET A 120 14.22 -16.04 -6.09
C MET A 120 13.58 -17.05 -5.14
N SER A 121 13.02 -16.61 -4.02
CA SER A 121 12.35 -17.49 -3.05
C SER A 121 10.83 -17.52 -3.26
N SER A 122 10.24 -18.71 -3.10
CA SER A 122 8.78 -18.84 -3.00
C SER A 122 8.26 -18.38 -1.64
N LYS A 123 9.14 -18.31 -0.63
CA LYS A 123 8.82 -17.92 0.74
C LYS A 123 8.92 -16.41 0.88
N ARG A 124 7.90 -15.83 1.51
CA ARG A 124 7.96 -14.44 1.94
C ARG A 124 8.74 -14.35 3.25
N ASP A 125 9.67 -13.42 3.31
CA ASP A 125 10.29 -13.05 4.57
C ASP A 125 9.27 -12.34 5.47
N TRP A 126 9.06 -12.90 6.66
CA TRP A 126 8.14 -12.37 7.66
C TRP A 126 8.85 -11.68 8.83
N THR A 127 10.18 -11.63 8.83
CA THR A 127 10.97 -10.97 9.91
C THR A 127 10.61 -9.51 10.07
N PHE A 128 10.21 -8.83 8.98
CA PHE A 128 9.66 -7.47 9.04
C PHE A 128 8.35 -7.39 9.85
N SER A 129 7.54 -8.45 9.85
CA SER A 129 6.24 -8.52 10.53
C SER A 129 6.31 -9.15 11.91
N SER A 130 7.52 -9.44 12.40
CA SER A 130 7.77 -10.09 13.68
C SER A 130 8.95 -9.44 14.38
N LYS A 131 8.67 -8.63 15.39
CA LYS A 131 9.70 -8.04 16.26
C LYS A 131 9.40 -8.39 17.71
N ASN A 132 10.43 -8.75 18.46
CA ASN A 132 10.29 -9.12 19.86
C ASN A 132 10.32 -7.91 20.81
N GLU A 133 10.89 -6.78 20.41
CA GLU A 133 11.10 -5.63 21.28
C GLU A 133 10.32 -4.41 20.78
N ARG A 134 9.46 -3.86 21.65
CA ARG A 134 8.64 -2.65 21.34
C ARG A 134 9.50 -1.39 21.22
N ASP A 135 10.63 -1.32 21.90
CA ASP A 135 11.51 -0.16 21.95
C ASP A 135 12.14 0.18 20.60
N GLU A 136 12.19 -0.79 19.68
CA GLU A 136 12.70 -0.61 18.32
C GLU A 136 11.61 -0.27 17.28
N MET A 137 10.34 -0.13 17.71
CA MET A 137 9.25 0.10 16.76
C MET A 137 9.07 1.59 16.48
N TYR A 138 8.88 1.88 15.20
CA TYR A 138 8.59 3.22 14.69
C TYR A 138 7.34 3.19 13.82
N PHE A 139 6.39 4.05 14.14
CA PHE A 139 5.18 4.26 13.33
C PHE A 139 5.08 5.73 12.93
N GLY A 140 4.90 5.99 11.63
CA GLY A 140 4.93 7.36 11.13
C GLY A 140 6.30 8.07 11.31
N GLY A 141 7.39 7.31 11.43
CA GLY A 141 8.74 7.85 11.71
C GLY A 141 8.96 8.29 13.17
N ILE A 142 8.03 7.96 14.07
CA ILE A 142 8.08 8.27 15.50
C ILE A 142 8.19 6.97 16.30
N SER A 143 9.03 6.98 17.34
CA SER A 143 9.19 5.81 18.22
C SER A 143 7.90 5.49 18.97
N TYR A 144 7.73 4.22 19.34
CA TYR A 144 6.56 3.74 20.08
C TYR A 144 6.30 4.55 21.36
N ASP A 145 7.35 4.84 22.13
CA ASP A 145 7.22 5.61 23.38
C ASP A 145 6.89 7.07 23.15
N SER A 146 7.51 7.72 22.17
CA SER A 146 7.16 9.11 21.82
C SER A 146 5.73 9.24 21.34
N LEU A 147 5.19 8.24 20.61
CA LEU A 147 3.78 8.24 20.22
C LEU A 147 2.85 8.27 21.43
N LYS A 148 3.21 7.61 22.53
CA LYS A 148 2.45 7.62 23.78
C LYS A 148 2.62 8.96 24.52
N GLN A 149 3.86 9.42 24.68
CA GLN A 149 4.18 10.58 25.49
C GLN A 149 3.75 11.91 24.86
N ASP A 150 4.08 12.08 23.57
CA ASP A 150 3.92 13.37 22.88
C ASP A 150 2.59 13.48 22.12
N PHE A 151 2.02 12.34 21.69
CA PHE A 151 0.81 12.31 20.87
C PHE A 151 -0.41 11.75 21.61
N GLY A 152 -0.25 11.24 22.83
CA GLY A 152 -1.33 10.75 23.69
C GLY A 152 -1.96 9.44 23.23
N LEU A 153 -1.23 8.62 22.46
CA LEU A 153 -1.66 7.29 22.07
C LEU A 153 -1.43 6.28 23.22
N THR A 154 -2.22 5.22 23.24
CA THR A 154 -2.10 4.13 24.22
C THR A 154 -1.57 2.86 23.55
N ASP A 155 -1.13 1.89 24.37
CA ASP A 155 -0.76 0.56 23.86
C ASP A 155 -1.92 -0.11 23.10
N ASN A 156 -3.16 0.14 23.52
CA ASN A 156 -4.33 -0.38 22.82
C ASN A 156 -4.52 0.24 21.45
N ASP A 157 -4.28 1.56 21.31
CA ASP A 157 -4.36 2.26 20.01
C ASP A 157 -3.33 1.73 19.02
N LEU A 158 -2.16 1.35 19.49
CA LEU A 158 -1.04 0.88 18.67
C LEU A 158 -1.02 -0.64 18.45
N SER A 159 -1.79 -1.42 19.22
CA SER A 159 -1.76 -2.89 19.24
C SER A 159 -1.93 -3.55 17.88
N VAL A 160 -2.74 -2.96 17.00
CA VAL A 160 -3.01 -3.50 15.65
C VAL A 160 -1.82 -3.35 14.70
N TYR A 161 -0.93 -2.39 14.97
CA TYR A 161 0.28 -2.11 14.18
C TYR A 161 1.52 -2.84 14.73
N VAL A 162 1.46 -3.32 15.97
CA VAL A 162 2.55 -4.10 16.56
C VAL A 162 2.62 -5.45 15.87
N PRO A 163 3.77 -5.87 15.35
CA PRO A 163 3.95 -7.19 14.75
C PRO A 163 3.64 -8.34 15.72
N GLU A 164 3.33 -9.51 15.18
CA GLU A 164 3.18 -10.72 15.97
C GLU A 164 4.54 -11.20 16.50
N ASP A 165 4.54 -11.89 17.65
CA ASP A 165 5.74 -12.51 18.18
C ASP A 165 6.23 -13.62 17.23
N ILE A 166 7.51 -13.56 16.88
CA ILE A 166 8.16 -14.53 16.01
C ILE A 166 7.99 -15.97 16.52
N ASN A 167 8.01 -16.15 17.84
CA ASN A 167 7.85 -17.47 18.45
C ASN A 167 6.46 -18.05 18.19
N ASN A 168 5.43 -17.22 18.18
CA ASN A 168 4.07 -17.67 17.85
C ASN A 168 3.99 -18.16 16.41
N ILE A 169 4.56 -17.40 15.46
CA ILE A 169 4.60 -17.79 14.05
C ILE A 169 5.38 -19.09 13.84
N THR A 170 6.51 -19.23 14.51
CA THR A 170 7.38 -20.42 14.39
C THR A 170 6.75 -21.64 15.05
N ASN A 171 6.15 -21.49 16.23
CA ASN A 171 5.50 -22.58 16.97
C ASN A 171 4.27 -23.11 16.21
N ASP A 172 3.50 -22.23 15.59
CA ASP A 172 2.32 -22.61 14.81
C ASP A 172 2.69 -23.06 13.38
N ALA A 173 3.98 -23.06 13.03
CA ALA A 173 4.53 -23.51 11.75
C ALA A 173 3.84 -22.87 10.53
N ILE A 174 3.57 -21.56 10.61
CA ILE A 174 2.88 -20.84 9.52
C ILE A 174 3.83 -20.62 8.36
N ASP A 175 3.42 -21.02 7.18
CA ASP A 175 4.18 -20.88 5.93
C ASP A 175 3.62 -19.73 5.08
N PHE A 176 4.46 -18.74 4.77
CA PHE A 176 4.11 -17.59 3.95
C PHE A 176 4.69 -17.76 2.55
N ARG A 177 3.84 -17.71 1.53
CA ARG A 177 4.20 -17.96 0.14
C ARG A 177 3.72 -16.85 -0.78
N TYR A 178 4.48 -16.66 -1.87
CA TYR A 178 4.06 -15.85 -3.00
C TYR A 178 3.39 -16.72 -4.06
N LEU A 179 2.13 -16.43 -4.38
CA LEU A 179 1.40 -17.15 -5.41
C LEU A 179 2.02 -16.91 -6.80
N GLY A 180 2.50 -15.71 -7.05
CA GLY A 180 3.20 -15.33 -8.29
C GLY A 180 4.53 -16.07 -8.53
N TYR A 181 5.07 -16.77 -7.53
CA TYR A 181 6.19 -17.70 -7.75
C TYR A 181 5.77 -18.99 -8.45
N TYR A 182 4.58 -19.48 -8.15
CA TYR A 182 4.05 -20.75 -8.70
C TYR A 182 3.26 -20.57 -9.98
N LEU A 183 2.66 -19.37 -10.16
CA LEU A 183 1.83 -19.03 -11.31
C LEU A 183 2.43 -17.83 -12.03
N LYS A 184 2.37 -17.83 -13.36
CA LYS A 184 2.76 -16.65 -14.12
C LYS A 184 1.89 -15.47 -13.68
N TRP A 185 2.54 -14.50 -13.03
CA TRP A 185 1.88 -13.28 -12.59
C TRP A 185 1.91 -12.24 -13.72
N HIS A 186 0.72 -11.90 -14.22
CA HIS A 186 0.58 -11.00 -15.36
C HIS A 186 -0.56 -10.01 -15.06
N PRO A 187 -0.25 -8.75 -14.67
CA PRO A 187 -1.23 -7.81 -14.15
C PRO A 187 -2.44 -7.58 -15.05
N GLN A 188 -2.23 -7.48 -16.37
CA GLN A 188 -3.31 -7.30 -17.34
C GLN A 188 -4.18 -8.55 -17.48
N SER A 189 -3.56 -9.74 -17.51
CA SER A 189 -4.31 -11.00 -17.53
C SER A 189 -5.11 -11.20 -16.25
N ASN A 190 -4.54 -10.83 -15.08
CA ASN A 190 -5.27 -10.88 -13.81
C ASN A 190 -6.50 -9.97 -13.84
N TYR A 191 -6.39 -8.79 -14.47
CA TYR A 191 -7.52 -7.88 -14.65
C TYR A 191 -8.62 -8.52 -15.52
N TYR A 192 -8.28 -9.04 -16.68
CA TYR A 192 -9.26 -9.70 -17.56
C TYR A 192 -9.91 -10.90 -16.88
N TYR A 193 -9.12 -11.70 -16.17
CA TYR A 193 -9.63 -12.83 -15.40
C TYR A 193 -10.62 -12.38 -14.32
N ALA A 194 -10.28 -11.33 -13.55
CA ALA A 194 -11.14 -10.80 -12.53
C ALA A 194 -12.45 -10.22 -13.10
N ALA A 195 -12.37 -9.52 -14.22
CA ALA A 195 -13.55 -8.98 -14.91
C ALA A 195 -14.48 -10.07 -15.47
N GLU A 196 -13.93 -11.21 -15.92
CA GLU A 196 -14.69 -12.33 -16.48
C GLU A 196 -15.33 -13.21 -15.40
N HIS A 197 -14.57 -13.49 -14.31
CA HIS A 197 -14.97 -14.49 -13.32
C HIS A 197 -15.51 -13.91 -12.01
N SER A 198 -15.49 -12.61 -11.87
CA SER A 198 -16.07 -11.86 -10.75
C SER A 198 -16.67 -10.56 -11.26
N ASN A 199 -17.39 -9.83 -10.45
CA ASN A 199 -17.95 -8.55 -10.85
C ASN A 199 -16.93 -7.39 -10.69
N PHE A 200 -15.62 -7.66 -10.78
CA PHE A 200 -14.59 -6.63 -10.72
C PHE A 200 -14.75 -5.62 -11.87
N LYS A 201 -14.74 -4.33 -11.54
CA LYS A 201 -14.85 -3.24 -12.49
C LYS A 201 -13.65 -2.31 -12.40
N ALA A 202 -13.11 -1.94 -13.54
CA ALA A 202 -12.15 -0.84 -13.62
C ALA A 202 -12.83 0.48 -13.23
N ALA A 203 -12.03 1.46 -12.78
CA ALA A 203 -12.51 2.82 -12.59
C ALA A 203 -12.98 3.43 -13.93
N PRO A 204 -13.91 4.39 -13.92
CA PRO A 204 -14.37 5.04 -15.15
C PRO A 204 -13.25 5.84 -15.85
N GLU A 205 -12.34 6.37 -15.04
CA GLU A 205 -11.18 7.14 -15.51
C GLU A 205 -9.87 6.44 -15.10
N ARG A 206 -8.77 6.81 -15.76
CA ARG A 206 -7.44 6.34 -15.38
C ARG A 206 -7.06 6.82 -13.98
N THR A 207 -6.22 6.07 -13.32
CA THR A 207 -5.59 6.50 -12.07
C THR A 207 -4.59 7.62 -12.36
N VAL A 208 -4.53 8.63 -11.51
CA VAL A 208 -3.56 9.73 -11.62
C VAL A 208 -2.13 9.17 -11.52
N GLY A 209 -1.25 9.70 -12.34
CA GLY A 209 0.15 9.24 -12.41
C GLY A 209 0.36 7.96 -13.23
N THR A 210 -0.70 7.40 -13.85
CA THR A 210 -0.57 6.25 -14.76
C THR A 210 -1.64 6.27 -15.86
N TYR A 211 -1.53 5.33 -16.78
CA TYR A 211 -2.47 5.12 -17.90
C TYR A 211 -3.50 4.01 -17.61
N SER A 212 -3.33 3.26 -16.52
CA SER A 212 -4.22 2.18 -16.12
C SER A 212 -5.52 2.69 -15.47
N LYS A 213 -6.62 1.91 -15.61
CA LYS A 213 -7.91 2.14 -14.96
C LYS A 213 -8.24 1.13 -13.84
N TYR A 214 -7.39 0.15 -13.64
CA TYR A 214 -7.65 -0.97 -12.72
C TYR A 214 -6.59 -1.13 -11.63
N ASN A 215 -5.53 -0.33 -11.67
CA ASN A 215 -4.50 -0.29 -10.64
C ASN A 215 -4.73 0.88 -9.68
N SER A 216 -4.48 0.65 -8.37
CA SER A 216 -4.55 1.70 -7.34
C SER A 216 -5.88 2.46 -7.36
N ILE A 217 -6.98 1.74 -7.32
CA ILE A 217 -8.33 2.33 -7.43
C ILE A 217 -9.18 2.21 -6.16
N ASP A 218 -8.68 1.61 -5.10
CA ASP A 218 -9.43 1.32 -3.88
C ASP A 218 -9.29 2.39 -2.80
N ASP A 219 -8.17 3.10 -2.71
CA ASP A 219 -7.92 4.13 -1.71
C ASP A 219 -7.59 5.48 -2.37
N LYS A 220 -8.24 6.55 -1.94
CA LYS A 220 -7.98 7.91 -2.46
C LYS A 220 -6.57 8.41 -2.17
N ILE A 221 -5.93 7.90 -1.13
CA ILE A 221 -4.57 8.29 -0.72
C ILE A 221 -3.50 7.68 -1.63
N ASP A 222 -3.83 6.65 -2.41
CA ASP A 222 -2.89 5.95 -3.26
C ASP A 222 -2.28 6.87 -4.35
N ASP A 223 -3.07 7.77 -4.91
CA ASP A 223 -2.58 8.78 -5.85
C ASP A 223 -1.43 9.62 -5.22
N PHE A 224 -1.55 9.98 -3.95
CA PHE A 224 -0.53 10.72 -3.20
C PHE A 224 0.69 9.88 -2.87
N PHE A 225 0.51 8.60 -2.63
CA PHE A 225 1.63 7.69 -2.35
C PHE A 225 2.58 7.62 -3.55
N TYR A 226 2.07 7.38 -4.75
CA TYR A 226 2.91 7.34 -5.94
C TYR A 226 3.50 8.69 -6.31
N TYR A 227 2.77 9.80 -6.11
CA TYR A 227 3.32 11.13 -6.27
C TYR A 227 4.51 11.36 -5.33
N THR A 228 4.39 11.01 -4.05
CA THR A 228 5.47 11.17 -3.06
C THR A 228 6.64 10.21 -3.32
N MET A 229 6.39 9.02 -3.86
CA MET A 229 7.46 8.14 -4.36
C MET A 229 8.23 8.80 -5.51
N GLY A 230 7.53 9.40 -6.46
CA GLY A 230 8.15 10.18 -7.53
C GLY A 230 9.06 11.30 -7.01
N ILE A 231 8.62 12.02 -5.97
CA ILE A 231 9.43 13.06 -5.31
C ILE A 231 10.71 12.48 -4.68
N LYS A 232 10.58 11.38 -3.93
CA LYS A 232 11.69 10.81 -3.15
C LYS A 232 12.67 10.00 -3.99
N PHE A 233 12.18 9.24 -4.94
CA PHE A 233 12.95 8.23 -5.67
C PHE A 233 13.04 8.48 -7.17
N GLY A 234 12.32 9.47 -7.69
CA GLY A 234 12.26 9.74 -9.14
C GLY A 234 11.43 8.70 -9.93
N ILE A 235 10.73 7.81 -9.26
CA ILE A 235 9.96 6.70 -9.84
C ILE A 235 8.51 6.85 -9.41
N GLY A 236 7.60 7.03 -10.36
CA GLY A 236 6.17 7.13 -10.11
C GLY A 236 5.40 5.85 -10.50
N ARG A 237 4.08 5.97 -10.58
CA ARG A 237 3.20 4.83 -10.88
C ARG A 237 3.36 4.35 -12.31
N ALA A 238 3.42 5.25 -13.29
CA ALA A 238 3.59 4.86 -14.70
C ALA A 238 4.91 4.12 -14.94
N THR A 239 5.99 4.48 -14.23
CA THR A 239 7.25 3.73 -14.29
C THR A 239 7.06 2.29 -13.81
N THR A 240 6.35 2.08 -12.71
CA THR A 240 6.07 0.73 -12.16
C THR A 240 5.22 -0.09 -13.13
N ASP A 241 4.12 0.47 -13.61
CA ASP A 241 3.20 -0.22 -14.54
C ASP A 241 3.91 -0.55 -15.86
N ALA A 242 4.62 0.40 -16.47
CA ALA A 242 5.36 0.18 -17.72
C ALA A 242 6.46 -0.89 -17.56
N ALA A 243 7.17 -0.88 -16.43
CA ALA A 243 8.17 -1.91 -16.17
C ALA A 243 7.56 -3.32 -16.08
N GLN A 244 6.39 -3.47 -15.46
CA GLN A 244 5.66 -4.75 -15.41
C GLN A 244 5.19 -5.18 -16.81
N GLU A 245 4.62 -4.27 -17.60
CA GLU A 245 4.10 -4.58 -18.94
C GLU A 245 5.22 -4.88 -19.95
N ILE A 246 6.38 -4.22 -19.84
CA ILE A 246 7.56 -4.57 -20.64
C ILE A 246 8.05 -5.97 -20.29
N ARG A 247 8.14 -6.33 -19.00
CA ARG A 247 8.52 -7.69 -18.58
C ARG A 247 7.52 -8.76 -19.00
N SER A 248 6.24 -8.41 -19.05
CA SER A 248 5.17 -9.29 -19.49
C SER A 248 5.10 -9.42 -21.02
N GLY A 249 5.70 -8.51 -21.77
CA GLY A 249 5.71 -8.48 -23.22
C GLY A 249 4.49 -7.78 -23.84
N ASP A 250 3.74 -7.01 -23.05
CA ASP A 250 2.55 -6.28 -23.51
C ASP A 250 2.91 -5.01 -24.28
N ILE A 251 3.98 -4.35 -23.87
CA ILE A 251 4.55 -3.17 -24.54
C ILE A 251 6.06 -3.30 -24.70
N ASN A 252 6.63 -2.56 -25.64
CA ASN A 252 8.08 -2.46 -25.77
C ASN A 252 8.64 -1.30 -24.90
N ARG A 253 9.98 -1.20 -24.86
CA ARG A 253 10.65 -0.19 -24.03
C ARG A 253 10.34 1.25 -24.48
N GLU A 254 10.29 1.48 -25.77
CA GLU A 254 10.02 2.80 -26.37
C GLU A 254 8.61 3.29 -26.00
N GLU A 255 7.62 2.42 -26.10
CA GLU A 255 6.25 2.70 -25.66
C GLU A 255 6.19 2.99 -24.16
N GLY A 256 6.87 2.19 -23.34
CA GLY A 256 6.97 2.42 -21.90
C GLY A 256 7.58 3.77 -21.55
N VAL A 257 8.66 4.18 -22.23
CA VAL A 257 9.29 5.50 -22.05
C VAL A 257 8.31 6.64 -22.35
N LEU A 258 7.53 6.53 -23.43
CA LEU A 258 6.53 7.54 -23.78
C LEU A 258 5.41 7.64 -22.75
N LEU A 259 4.95 6.51 -22.21
CA LEU A 259 3.94 6.46 -21.16
C LEU A 259 4.44 7.09 -19.86
N VAL A 260 5.66 6.77 -19.45
CA VAL A 260 6.29 7.35 -18.26
C VAL A 260 6.46 8.86 -18.40
N LYS A 261 7.00 9.34 -19.54
CA LYS A 261 7.13 10.78 -19.83
C LYS A 261 5.80 11.53 -19.74
N LYS A 262 4.71 10.87 -20.11
CA LYS A 262 3.38 11.48 -20.16
C LYS A 262 2.68 11.52 -18.82
N PHE A 263 2.86 10.52 -17.98
CA PHE A 263 2.00 10.32 -16.82
C PHE A 263 2.71 10.36 -15.46
N ASP A 264 4.01 10.03 -15.39
CA ASP A 264 4.73 10.08 -14.11
C ASP A 264 4.80 11.52 -13.57
N HIS A 265 4.84 11.64 -12.25
CA HIS A 265 4.91 12.92 -11.53
C HIS A 265 3.68 13.84 -11.69
N GLU A 266 2.57 13.35 -12.23
CA GLU A 266 1.32 14.09 -12.25
C GLU A 266 0.83 14.35 -10.83
N PHE A 267 0.50 15.62 -10.50
CA PHE A 267 -0.02 15.95 -9.18
C PHE A 267 -1.43 15.36 -9.00
N PRO A 268 -1.74 14.72 -7.84
CA PRO A 268 -3.01 14.03 -7.60
C PRO A 268 -4.14 15.01 -7.25
N GLU A 269 -4.57 15.79 -8.23
CA GLU A 269 -5.57 16.84 -8.05
C GLU A 269 -6.96 16.29 -7.67
N ARG A 270 -7.30 15.12 -8.20
CA ARG A 270 -8.64 14.50 -8.09
C ARG A 270 -9.19 14.44 -6.67
N PHE A 271 -8.35 14.10 -5.68
CA PHE A 271 -8.72 13.92 -4.29
C PHE A 271 -8.00 14.87 -3.33
N ALA A 272 -7.31 15.90 -3.85
CA ALA A 272 -6.41 16.73 -3.07
C ALA A 272 -7.09 17.40 -1.85
N GLU A 273 -8.26 17.98 -2.01
CA GLU A 273 -8.99 18.63 -0.92
C GLU A 273 -9.38 17.65 0.19
N GLU A 274 -9.89 16.47 -0.19
CA GLU A 274 -10.27 15.44 0.78
C GLU A 274 -9.06 14.90 1.52
N ILE A 275 -7.94 14.68 0.82
CA ILE A 275 -6.71 14.17 1.41
C ILE A 275 -6.08 15.22 2.32
N PHE A 276 -6.03 16.49 1.94
CA PHE A 276 -5.53 17.55 2.85
C PHE A 276 -6.41 17.68 4.09
N LYS A 277 -7.73 17.56 3.96
CA LYS A 277 -8.63 17.50 5.11
C LYS A 277 -8.34 16.27 5.99
N TYR A 278 -8.14 15.10 5.40
CA TYR A 278 -7.80 13.87 6.12
C TYR A 278 -6.45 13.99 6.84
N LEU A 279 -5.45 14.58 6.21
CA LEU A 279 -4.11 14.79 6.81
C LEU A 279 -4.07 15.92 7.82
N SER A 280 -5.10 16.75 7.96
CA SER A 280 -5.18 17.80 8.97
C SER A 280 -5.45 17.21 10.35
N ILE A 281 -4.76 17.72 11.38
CA ILE A 281 -4.86 17.28 12.79
C ILE A 281 -5.32 18.49 13.64
N PRO A 282 -6.59 18.91 13.50
CA PRO A 282 -7.09 20.08 14.23
C PRO A 282 -7.20 19.82 15.73
N SER A 283 -6.97 20.85 16.55
CA SER A 283 -7.01 20.76 18.02
C SER A 283 -8.38 20.36 18.57
N SER A 284 -9.46 20.62 17.84
CA SER A 284 -10.82 20.19 18.19
C SER A 284 -10.99 18.67 18.19
N GLU A 285 -10.24 17.97 17.34
CA GLU A 285 -10.29 16.51 17.23
C GLU A 285 -9.09 15.82 17.92
N PHE A 286 -7.93 16.49 17.95
CA PHE A 286 -6.66 16.00 18.45
C PHE A 286 -6.03 16.99 19.44
N PRO A 287 -6.60 17.18 20.66
CA PRO A 287 -6.20 18.25 21.58
C PRO A 287 -4.76 18.13 22.09
N ILE A 288 -4.19 16.93 22.11
CA ILE A 288 -2.80 16.67 22.50
C ILE A 288 -1.92 16.71 21.27
N ALA A 289 -2.18 15.82 20.31
CA ALA A 289 -1.31 15.61 19.16
C ALA A 289 -1.14 16.86 18.27
N SER A 290 -2.19 17.69 18.13
CA SER A 290 -2.10 18.92 17.32
C SER A 290 -0.97 19.86 17.73
N LYS A 291 -0.59 19.86 19.01
CA LYS A 291 0.46 20.73 19.57
C LYS A 291 1.88 20.32 19.14
N ALA A 292 2.04 19.09 18.69
CA ALA A 292 3.32 18.56 18.24
C ALA A 292 3.62 18.87 16.74
N PHE A 293 2.66 19.45 16.03
CA PHE A 293 2.82 19.83 14.61
C PHE A 293 3.11 21.32 14.47
N GLU A 294 4.08 21.68 13.62
CA GLU A 294 4.32 23.07 13.20
C GLU A 294 3.06 23.63 12.51
N GLU A 295 2.49 22.86 11.61
CA GLU A 295 1.27 23.18 10.85
C GLU A 295 0.23 22.06 11.04
N PRO A 296 -0.65 22.13 12.05
CA PRO A 296 -1.66 21.11 12.30
C PRO A 296 -2.63 20.92 11.13
N ILE A 297 -2.91 21.98 10.37
CA ILE A 297 -3.76 21.94 9.18
C ILE A 297 -2.89 21.72 7.95
N MET A 298 -3.12 20.63 7.23
CA MET A 298 -2.44 20.33 5.99
C MET A 298 -3.01 21.22 4.88
N THR A 299 -2.22 22.22 4.47
CA THR A 299 -2.53 23.04 3.30
C THR A 299 -1.74 22.57 2.08
N ARG A 300 -2.17 22.95 0.87
CA ARG A 300 -1.43 22.66 -0.37
C ARG A 300 -0.01 23.24 -0.31
N ASP A 301 0.16 24.44 0.21
CA ASP A 301 1.45 25.10 0.30
C ASP A 301 2.38 24.40 1.31
N TYR A 302 1.84 23.97 2.45
CA TYR A 302 2.61 23.19 3.40
C TYR A 302 3.02 21.83 2.82
N PHE A 303 2.11 21.12 2.15
CA PHE A 303 2.43 19.87 1.47
C PHE A 303 3.51 20.05 0.40
N ARG A 304 3.44 21.14 -0.38
CA ARG A 304 4.49 21.47 -1.38
C ARG A 304 5.85 21.69 -0.69
N LYS A 305 5.88 22.46 0.40
CA LYS A 305 7.09 22.67 1.22
C LYS A 305 7.67 21.36 1.73
N LEU A 306 6.82 20.43 2.21
CA LEU A 306 7.27 19.08 2.59
C LEU A 306 7.90 18.34 1.39
N CYS A 307 7.22 18.31 0.25
CA CYS A 307 7.76 17.68 -0.95
C CYS A 307 9.15 18.23 -1.32
N ASP A 308 9.31 19.56 -1.26
CA ASP A 308 10.60 20.20 -1.60
C ASP A 308 11.72 19.77 -0.63
N ASN A 309 11.42 19.61 0.66
CA ASN A 309 12.39 19.14 1.65
C ASN A 309 12.87 17.69 1.42
N PHE A 310 12.05 16.87 0.75
CA PHE A 310 12.37 15.47 0.46
C PHE A 310 12.98 15.23 -0.93
N ARG A 311 13.17 16.27 -1.74
CA ARG A 311 13.83 16.14 -3.04
C ARG A 311 15.32 15.91 -2.88
N SER A 312 15.77 14.69 -3.20
CA SER A 312 17.19 14.36 -3.14
C SER A 312 17.99 15.13 -4.21
N PRO A 313 19.13 15.77 -3.85
CA PRO A 313 19.99 16.45 -4.82
C PRO A 313 20.62 15.50 -5.84
N HIS A 314 20.61 14.19 -5.61
CA HIS A 314 21.07 13.20 -6.59
C HIS A 314 20.05 12.96 -7.71
N ILE A 315 18.77 13.19 -7.44
CA ILE A 315 17.67 12.97 -8.39
C ILE A 315 17.20 14.29 -9.01
N TRP A 316 17.14 15.34 -8.18
CA TRP A 316 16.52 16.61 -8.56
C TRP A 316 17.54 17.74 -8.63
N LYS A 317 17.26 18.71 -9.50
CA LYS A 317 17.90 20.02 -9.57
C LYS A 317 16.84 21.11 -9.66
N PHE A 318 17.10 22.24 -9.01
CA PHE A 318 16.21 23.41 -9.10
C PHE A 318 16.78 24.40 -10.10
N GLU A 319 16.13 24.58 -11.24
CA GLU A 319 16.53 25.46 -12.32
C GLU A 319 15.30 26.18 -12.90
N ASP A 320 15.43 27.44 -13.26
CA ASP A 320 14.36 28.27 -13.85
C ASP A 320 13.09 28.29 -12.97
N ASN A 321 13.25 28.37 -11.64
CA ASN A 321 12.17 28.31 -10.65
C ASN A 321 11.34 27.01 -10.67
N GLN A 322 11.91 25.91 -11.18
CA GLN A 322 11.25 24.62 -11.26
C GLN A 322 12.18 23.48 -10.84
N TRP A 323 11.62 22.46 -10.24
CA TRP A 323 12.31 21.22 -10.01
C TRP A 323 12.35 20.38 -11.29
N LYS A 324 13.53 19.92 -11.69
CA LYS A 324 13.77 19.06 -12.86
C LYS A 324 14.53 17.81 -12.43
N LEU A 325 14.21 16.68 -13.03
CA LEU A 325 15.04 15.48 -12.89
C LEU A 325 16.43 15.74 -13.48
N ARG A 326 17.48 15.27 -12.77
CA ARG A 326 18.86 15.33 -13.30
C ARG A 326 19.06 14.43 -14.50
N TYR A 327 18.38 13.29 -14.46
CA TYR A 327 18.44 12.28 -15.50
C TYR A 327 17.00 11.97 -15.95
N PRO A 328 16.45 12.79 -16.84
CA PRO A 328 15.13 12.50 -17.42
C PRO A 328 15.22 11.21 -18.24
N ILE A 329 14.12 10.50 -18.33
CA ILE A 329 14.01 9.31 -19.17
C ILE A 329 14.02 9.78 -20.63
N ASP A 330 15.01 9.36 -21.39
CA ASP A 330 15.17 9.67 -22.83
C ASP A 330 14.80 8.48 -23.71
#